data_0e6f99ba7a1aa203bd115da6c35e2829
#
_entry.id   0e6f99ba7a1aa203bd115da6c35e2829
#
_cell.length_a   1.000
_cell.length_b   1.000
_cell.length_c   1.000
_cell.angle_alpha   90.00
_cell.angle_beta   90.00
_cell.angle_gamma   90.00
#
_symmetry.space_group_name_H-M   'P 1'
#
loop_
_entity.id
_entity.type
_entity.pdbx_description
1 polymer ?
#
loop_
_entity_poly.entity_id
_entity_poly.type
_entity_poly.pdbx_seq_one_letter_code
_entity_poly.pdbx_strand_id
1 'polypeptide(L)'
;MSYANTEVAQIAAISSNRCIGKGNELPWHISADLQHFKSMTTKQSDGAIQGIVIMGRKTFESMGSRPLPKRISFIITSQLDYAEQSGLVGSEKAYVMHNLDDALTQAASLAHGAHLDTIWVIGGERVFKEAMMYTDRVELTHVDTDITDGDAFYPELPNEFVVAAESEQMHDEKSGLDFKFVTYKREATK
;
A
#
# COMPACT_ATOMS: atom_id res chain seq x y z
N MET A 1 -0.82 17.45 -3.30
CA MET A 1 -0.59 18.15 -2.00
C MET A 1 0.05 17.13 -1.08
N SER A 2 1.32 17.27 -0.73
CA SER A 2 1.97 16.33 0.18
C SER A 2 1.44 16.52 1.61
N TYR A 3 1.24 15.45 2.34
CA TYR A 3 0.86 15.49 3.75
C TYR A 3 2.08 15.89 4.60
N ALA A 4 2.04 17.06 5.22
CA ALA A 4 3.17 17.61 6.01
C ALA A 4 4.54 17.55 5.27
N ASN A 5 4.57 17.89 3.97
CA ASN A 5 5.72 17.84 3.08
C ASN A 5 6.26 16.42 2.76
N THR A 6 5.51 15.37 3.05
CA THR A 6 5.83 13.99 2.67
C THR A 6 4.81 13.50 1.64
N GLU A 7 5.26 12.89 0.55
CA GLU A 7 4.37 12.29 -0.44
C GLU A 7 3.57 11.14 0.17
N VAL A 8 2.27 11.10 -0.07
CA VAL A 8 1.44 9.94 0.24
C VAL A 8 1.17 9.19 -1.05
N ALA A 9 1.65 7.95 -1.13
CA ALA A 9 1.44 7.10 -2.28
C ALA A 9 0.65 5.84 -1.92
N GLN A 10 -0.17 5.37 -2.85
CA GLN A 10 -0.83 4.07 -2.75
C GLN A 10 -0.16 3.07 -3.68
N ILE A 11 -0.07 1.80 -3.29
CA ILE A 11 0.42 0.73 -4.15
C ILE A 11 -0.45 -0.51 -4.01
N ALA A 12 -0.88 -1.07 -5.14
CA ALA A 12 -1.71 -2.28 -5.20
C ALA A 12 -1.55 -3.01 -6.53
N ALA A 13 -1.79 -4.32 -6.52
CA ALA A 13 -2.09 -5.08 -7.72
C ALA A 13 -3.62 -5.25 -7.82
N ILE A 14 -4.17 -5.04 -9.00
CA ILE A 14 -5.61 -5.08 -9.27
C ILE A 14 -5.92 -5.92 -10.51
N SER A 15 -7.02 -6.67 -10.48
CA SER A 15 -7.59 -7.29 -11.67
C SER A 15 -8.29 -6.28 -12.57
N SER A 16 -8.74 -6.70 -13.76
CA SER A 16 -9.50 -5.85 -14.69
C SER A 16 -10.79 -5.30 -14.05
N ASN A 17 -11.43 -6.08 -13.17
CA ASN A 17 -12.57 -5.64 -12.38
C ASN A 17 -12.20 -5.01 -11.02
N ARG A 18 -10.94 -4.59 -10.86
CA ARG A 18 -10.38 -3.91 -9.66
C ARG A 18 -10.37 -4.75 -8.38
N CYS A 19 -10.49 -6.07 -8.45
CA CYS A 19 -10.33 -6.93 -7.29
C CYS A 19 -8.88 -6.87 -6.78
N ILE A 20 -8.72 -6.79 -5.45
CA ILE A 20 -7.43 -6.80 -4.75
C ILE A 20 -7.33 -7.94 -3.74
N GLY A 21 -8.38 -8.70 -3.53
CA GLY A 21 -8.40 -9.77 -2.54
C GLY A 21 -9.60 -10.69 -2.66
N LYS A 22 -9.39 -11.93 -2.19
CA LYS A 22 -10.39 -12.97 -2.04
C LYS A 22 -10.06 -13.79 -0.80
N GLY A 23 -10.98 -13.87 0.15
CA GLY A 23 -10.77 -14.65 1.37
C GLY A 23 -9.52 -14.23 2.18
N ASN A 24 -9.21 -12.94 2.20
CA ASN A 24 -8.03 -12.36 2.83
C ASN A 24 -6.67 -12.75 2.18
N GLU A 25 -6.67 -13.20 0.92
CA GLU A 25 -5.48 -13.53 0.14
C GLU A 25 -5.48 -12.78 -1.19
N LEU A 26 -4.31 -12.65 -1.83
CA LEU A 26 -4.22 -12.17 -3.21
C LEU A 26 -4.69 -13.29 -4.15
N PRO A 27 -5.54 -12.98 -5.15
CA PRO A 27 -6.06 -14.00 -6.08
C PRO A 27 -5.01 -14.58 -7.03
N TRP A 28 -3.81 -14.02 -7.06
CA TRP A 28 -2.67 -14.42 -7.89
C TRP A 28 -1.35 -14.34 -7.14
N HIS A 29 -0.35 -14.98 -7.72
CA HIS A 29 1.03 -14.87 -7.25
C HIS A 29 1.94 -14.53 -8.42
N ILE A 30 2.34 -13.28 -8.54
CA ILE A 30 3.24 -12.75 -9.58
C ILE A 30 4.52 -12.28 -8.90
N SER A 31 5.63 -13.01 -9.13
CA SER A 31 6.90 -12.71 -8.45
C SER A 31 7.46 -11.32 -8.79
N ALA A 32 7.26 -10.86 -10.03
CA ALA A 32 7.68 -9.54 -10.47
C ALA A 32 6.92 -8.42 -9.75
N ASP A 33 5.62 -8.62 -9.48
CA ASP A 33 4.80 -7.69 -8.71
C ASP A 33 5.31 -7.56 -7.26
N LEU A 34 5.61 -8.66 -6.60
CA LEU A 34 6.17 -8.66 -5.23
C LEU A 34 7.55 -7.97 -5.18
N GLN A 35 8.39 -8.14 -6.21
CA GLN A 35 9.67 -7.45 -6.32
C GLN A 35 9.47 -5.94 -6.56
N HIS A 36 8.53 -5.57 -7.43
CA HIS A 36 8.15 -4.18 -7.67
C HIS A 36 7.64 -3.53 -6.38
N PHE A 37 6.69 -4.14 -5.69
CA PHE A 37 6.19 -3.69 -4.40
C PHE A 37 7.33 -3.46 -3.39
N LYS A 38 8.26 -4.40 -3.28
CA LYS A 38 9.41 -4.26 -2.38
C LYS A 38 10.29 -3.09 -2.81
N SER A 39 10.62 -2.96 -4.08
CA SER A 39 11.50 -1.90 -4.60
C SER A 39 10.90 -0.51 -4.40
N MET A 40 9.59 -0.36 -4.61
CA MET A 40 8.89 0.91 -4.44
C MET A 40 8.76 1.31 -2.97
N THR A 41 8.48 0.35 -2.08
CA THR A 41 8.23 0.63 -0.67
C THR A 41 9.48 0.63 0.21
N THR A 42 10.67 0.45 -0.38
CA THR A 42 11.96 0.55 0.32
C THR A 42 12.91 1.49 -0.42
N LYS A 43 13.43 2.51 0.26
CA LYS A 43 14.49 3.37 -0.28
C LYS A 43 15.82 2.63 -0.20
N GLN A 44 16.63 2.69 -1.25
CA GLN A 44 18.02 2.22 -1.18
C GLN A 44 18.82 3.20 -0.31
N SER A 45 18.98 2.86 0.95
CA SER A 45 19.78 3.61 1.93
C SER A 45 20.43 2.64 2.90
N ASP A 46 21.53 3.04 3.52
CA ASP A 46 22.21 2.27 4.58
C ASP A 46 21.45 2.36 5.91
N GLY A 47 20.36 3.09 5.99
CA GLY A 47 19.53 3.27 7.17
C GLY A 47 18.80 1.99 7.61
N ALA A 48 18.58 1.85 8.90
CA ALA A 48 17.81 0.74 9.48
C ALA A 48 16.34 0.76 9.04
N ILE A 49 15.79 1.96 8.81
CA ILE A 49 14.43 2.20 8.31
C ILE A 49 14.54 2.67 6.85
N GLN A 50 13.97 1.91 5.94
CA GLN A 50 14.01 2.17 4.50
C GLN A 50 12.64 2.47 3.91
N GLY A 51 11.58 2.43 4.71
CA GLY A 51 10.23 2.75 4.26
C GLY A 51 9.21 2.77 5.39
N ILE A 52 8.08 3.38 5.12
CA ILE A 52 6.92 3.44 6.01
C ILE A 52 5.71 2.97 5.22
N VAL A 53 4.95 2.04 5.80
CA VAL A 53 3.74 1.49 5.21
C VAL A 53 2.56 1.65 6.16
N ILE A 54 1.41 2.00 5.62
CA ILE A 54 0.13 2.10 6.33
C ILE A 54 -0.82 1.05 5.75
N MET A 55 -1.46 0.28 6.61
CA MET A 55 -2.38 -0.78 6.20
C MET A 55 -3.49 -1.02 7.22
N GLY A 56 -4.57 -1.63 6.80
CA GLY A 56 -5.59 -2.14 7.71
C GLY A 56 -5.16 -3.45 8.38
N ARG A 57 -5.77 -3.75 9.54
CA ARG A 57 -5.52 -4.98 10.30
C ARG A 57 -5.62 -6.25 9.44
N LYS A 58 -6.68 -6.42 8.66
CA LYS A 58 -6.85 -7.61 7.81
C LYS A 58 -5.69 -7.79 6.81
N THR A 59 -5.20 -6.71 6.22
CA THR A 59 -4.03 -6.74 5.34
C THR A 59 -2.77 -7.14 6.09
N PHE A 60 -2.57 -6.67 7.31
CA PHE A 60 -1.45 -7.09 8.15
C PHE A 60 -1.52 -8.59 8.48
N GLU A 61 -2.70 -9.09 8.84
CA GLU A 61 -2.93 -10.49 9.14
C GLU A 61 -2.71 -11.40 7.90
N SER A 62 -3.15 -10.96 6.71
CA SER A 62 -2.94 -11.71 5.46
C SER A 62 -1.46 -11.87 5.10
N MET A 63 -0.61 -10.95 5.57
CA MET A 63 0.84 -11.03 5.39
C MET A 63 1.55 -11.79 6.53
N GLY A 64 0.81 -12.56 7.32
CA GLY A 64 1.34 -13.39 8.41
C GLY A 64 1.59 -12.65 9.72
N SER A 65 0.94 -11.51 9.94
CA SER A 65 1.00 -10.71 11.19
C SER A 65 2.43 -10.33 11.60
N ARG A 66 3.27 -10.02 10.63
CA ARG A 66 4.67 -9.62 10.85
C ARG A 66 4.98 -8.32 10.12
N PRO A 67 5.66 -7.37 10.78
CA PRO A 67 6.13 -6.16 10.11
C PRO A 67 7.03 -6.49 8.91
N LEU A 68 6.85 -5.77 7.83
CA LEU A 68 7.68 -5.94 6.63
C LEU A 68 9.14 -5.56 6.94
N PRO A 69 10.13 -6.36 6.47
CA PRO A 69 11.53 -6.08 6.72
C PRO A 69 11.95 -4.67 6.28
N LYS A 70 12.73 -3.98 7.11
CA LYS A 70 13.27 -2.64 6.89
C LYS A 70 12.22 -1.52 6.74
N ARG A 71 10.96 -1.80 7.07
CA ARG A 71 9.85 -0.84 7.02
C ARG A 71 9.18 -0.76 8.38
N ILE A 72 8.71 0.44 8.70
CA ILE A 72 7.80 0.65 9.82
C ILE A 72 6.37 0.46 9.30
N SER A 73 5.58 -0.30 10.04
CA SER A 73 4.19 -0.61 9.70
C SER A 73 3.24 0.12 10.64
N PHE A 74 2.31 0.91 10.09
CA PHE A 74 1.17 1.47 10.79
C PHE A 74 -0.06 0.63 10.48
N ILE A 75 -0.68 0.04 11.50
CA ILE A 75 -1.80 -0.90 11.36
C ILE A 75 -3.06 -0.25 11.88
N ILE A 76 -4.01 0.03 10.99
CA ILE A 76 -5.27 0.69 11.34
C ILE A 76 -6.31 -0.36 11.72
N THR A 77 -6.88 -0.21 12.93
CA THR A 77 -7.95 -1.07 13.43
C THR A 77 -8.84 -0.32 14.43
N SER A 78 -10.12 -0.69 14.48
CA SER A 78 -11.05 -0.24 15.51
C SER A 78 -10.99 -1.08 16.80
N GLN A 79 -10.23 -2.19 16.79
CA GLN A 79 -10.06 -3.04 17.97
C GLN A 79 -9.06 -2.39 18.92
N LEU A 80 -9.51 -1.96 20.09
CA LEU A 80 -8.71 -1.20 21.06
C LEU A 80 -7.59 -2.03 21.71
N ASP A 81 -7.79 -3.33 21.83
CA ASP A 81 -6.88 -4.29 22.46
C ASP A 81 -6.03 -5.08 21.43
N TYR A 82 -6.05 -4.66 20.17
CA TYR A 82 -5.34 -5.39 19.10
C TYR A 82 -3.82 -5.41 19.31
N ALA A 83 -3.25 -4.36 19.86
CA ALA A 83 -1.80 -4.31 20.12
C ALA A 83 -1.36 -5.39 21.11
N GLU A 84 -2.15 -5.60 22.18
CA GLU A 84 -1.92 -6.64 23.19
C GLU A 84 -2.12 -8.04 22.59
N GLN A 85 -3.24 -8.24 21.90
CA GLN A 85 -3.59 -9.54 21.29
C GLN A 85 -2.58 -10.00 20.24
N SER A 86 -2.04 -9.05 19.48
CA SER A 86 -1.06 -9.33 18.40
C SER A 86 0.40 -9.32 18.86
N GLY A 87 0.66 -9.01 20.13
CA GLY A 87 2.02 -8.92 20.66
C GLY A 87 2.83 -7.74 20.12
N LEU A 88 2.17 -6.67 19.69
CA LEU A 88 2.81 -5.48 19.11
C LEU A 88 3.08 -4.38 20.14
N VAL A 89 2.67 -4.55 21.37
CA VAL A 89 2.96 -3.58 22.44
C VAL A 89 4.47 -3.40 22.60
N GLY A 90 4.92 -2.14 22.51
CA GLY A 90 6.35 -1.81 22.59
C GLY A 90 7.17 -2.16 21.34
N SER A 91 6.53 -2.53 20.24
CA SER A 91 7.23 -2.77 18.99
C SER A 91 7.81 -1.46 18.42
N GLU A 92 9.08 -1.50 18.02
CA GLU A 92 9.73 -0.39 17.28
C GLU A 92 9.46 -0.44 15.76
N LYS A 93 8.82 -1.53 15.27
CA LYS A 93 8.62 -1.78 13.84
C LYS A 93 7.16 -1.76 13.40
N ALA A 94 6.24 -1.74 14.35
CA ALA A 94 4.82 -1.70 14.08
C ALA A 94 4.05 -0.90 15.13
N TYR A 95 3.17 -0.05 14.69
CA TYR A 95 2.31 0.80 15.52
C TYR A 95 0.85 0.52 15.19
N VAL A 96 0.06 0.25 16.21
CA VAL A 96 -1.40 0.08 16.06
C VAL A 96 -2.06 1.44 16.23
N MET A 97 -2.86 1.81 15.24
CA MET A 97 -3.56 3.09 15.15
C MET A 97 -5.06 2.87 15.02
N HIS A 98 -5.86 3.79 15.53
CA HIS A 98 -7.32 3.65 15.50
C HIS A 98 -7.98 4.43 14.37
N ASN A 99 -7.26 5.34 13.73
CA ASN A 99 -7.70 6.09 12.56
C ASN A 99 -6.54 6.42 11.62
N LEU A 100 -6.88 6.83 10.39
CA LEU A 100 -5.90 7.14 9.36
C LEU A 100 -5.14 8.44 9.63
N ASP A 101 -5.81 9.47 10.18
CA ASP A 101 -5.20 10.79 10.42
C ASP A 101 -4.04 10.71 11.42
N ASP A 102 -4.24 9.96 12.51
CA ASP A 102 -3.18 9.72 13.49
C ASP A 102 -2.03 8.90 12.88
N ALA A 103 -2.36 7.89 12.06
CA ALA A 103 -1.36 7.09 11.36
C ALA A 103 -0.52 7.96 10.41
N LEU A 104 -1.15 8.81 9.59
CA LEU A 104 -0.46 9.72 8.68
C LEU A 104 0.40 10.74 9.42
N THR A 105 -0.11 11.30 10.51
CA THR A 105 0.62 12.29 11.34
C THR A 105 1.90 11.69 11.91
N GLN A 106 1.81 10.51 12.52
CA GLN A 106 2.98 9.83 13.08
C GLN A 106 3.93 9.34 11.99
N ALA A 107 3.39 8.78 10.89
CA ALA A 107 4.17 8.34 9.74
C ALA A 107 4.98 9.50 9.12
N ALA A 108 4.38 10.69 8.96
CA ALA A 108 5.06 11.87 8.43
C ALA A 108 6.19 12.35 9.36
N SER A 109 5.98 12.35 10.66
CA SER A 109 7.01 12.68 11.65
C SER A 109 8.21 11.72 11.57
N LEU A 110 7.95 10.41 11.49
CA LEU A 110 8.99 9.40 11.34
C LEU A 110 9.68 9.46 9.98
N ALA A 111 8.94 9.72 8.89
CA ALA A 111 9.50 9.89 7.55
C ALA A 111 10.50 11.03 7.51
N HIS A 112 10.14 12.16 8.10
CA HIS A 112 11.04 13.33 8.21
C HIS A 112 12.34 12.98 8.96
N GLY A 113 12.23 12.32 10.11
CA GLY A 113 13.39 11.90 10.92
C GLY A 113 14.28 10.84 10.23
N ALA A 114 13.70 10.02 9.37
CA ALA A 114 14.40 8.96 8.63
C ALA A 114 14.82 9.41 7.21
N HIS A 115 14.58 10.68 6.82
CA HIS A 115 14.82 11.19 5.46
C HIS A 115 14.13 10.37 4.37
N LEU A 116 12.90 9.97 4.62
CA LEU A 116 12.02 9.28 3.67
C LEU A 116 11.06 10.29 3.03
N ASP A 117 10.92 10.21 1.72
CA ASP A 117 10.14 11.17 0.94
C ASP A 117 8.69 10.73 0.76
N THR A 118 8.40 9.43 1.00
CA THR A 118 7.09 8.82 0.69
C THR A 118 6.59 7.94 1.84
N ILE A 119 5.30 8.09 2.16
CA ILE A 119 4.51 7.19 2.99
C ILE A 119 3.66 6.33 2.04
N TRP A 120 3.73 5.01 2.21
CA TRP A 120 3.04 4.06 1.35
C TRP A 120 1.78 3.51 2.02
N VAL A 121 0.62 3.74 1.42
CA VAL A 121 -0.63 3.06 1.79
C VAL A 121 -0.72 1.79 0.96
N ILE A 122 -0.82 0.64 1.64
CA ILE A 122 -0.75 -0.69 1.01
C ILE A 122 -2.02 -1.52 1.20
N GLY A 123 -3.09 -0.88 1.66
CA GLY A 123 -4.41 -1.48 1.68
C GLY A 123 -4.96 -1.83 3.06
N GLY A 124 -6.09 -2.52 3.13
CA GLY A 124 -6.97 -2.95 2.02
C GLY A 124 -7.96 -1.89 1.57
N GLU A 125 -9.04 -2.33 0.96
CA GLU A 125 -10.06 -1.50 0.31
C GLU A 125 -10.46 -0.25 1.12
N ARG A 126 -10.86 -0.44 2.37
CA ARG A 126 -11.26 0.67 3.24
C ARG A 126 -10.16 1.70 3.40
N VAL A 127 -8.92 1.26 3.65
CA VAL A 127 -7.79 2.16 3.88
C VAL A 127 -7.40 2.88 2.58
N PHE A 128 -7.43 2.21 1.42
CA PHE A 128 -7.25 2.86 0.13
C PHE A 128 -8.28 3.96 -0.11
N LYS A 129 -9.55 3.67 0.17
CA LYS A 129 -10.65 4.62 -0.01
C LYS A 129 -10.51 5.84 0.91
N GLU A 130 -10.23 5.62 2.21
CA GLU A 130 -10.05 6.70 3.18
C GLU A 130 -8.81 7.55 2.87
N ALA A 131 -7.70 6.93 2.43
CA ALA A 131 -6.47 7.62 2.11
C ALA A 131 -6.51 8.37 0.77
N MET A 132 -7.51 8.13 -0.10
CA MET A 132 -7.55 8.70 -1.44
C MET A 132 -7.45 10.22 -1.45
N MET A 133 -8.08 10.90 -0.49
CA MET A 133 -8.04 12.37 -0.40
C MET A 133 -6.64 12.94 -0.09
N TYR A 134 -5.78 12.16 0.54
CA TYR A 134 -4.40 12.54 0.89
C TYR A 134 -3.38 12.06 -0.15
N THR A 135 -3.78 11.20 -1.08
CA THR A 135 -2.89 10.52 -2.02
C THR A 135 -2.42 11.47 -3.11
N ASP A 136 -1.11 11.53 -3.32
CA ASP A 136 -0.47 12.31 -4.40
C ASP A 136 -0.18 11.41 -5.61
N ARG A 137 0.14 10.12 -5.37
CA ARG A 137 0.56 9.17 -6.39
C ARG A 137 -0.01 7.78 -6.13
N VAL A 138 -0.33 7.07 -7.20
CA VAL A 138 -0.83 5.69 -7.15
C VAL A 138 -0.02 4.82 -8.09
N GLU A 139 0.50 3.72 -7.57
CA GLU A 139 1.20 2.68 -8.31
C GLU A 139 0.29 1.45 -8.41
N LEU A 140 -0.20 1.15 -9.59
CA LEU A 140 -1.03 -0.03 -9.82
C LEU A 140 -0.33 -1.04 -10.71
N THR A 141 -0.34 -2.29 -10.27
CA THR A 141 -0.08 -3.44 -11.14
C THR A 141 -1.43 -3.88 -11.71
N HIS A 142 -1.65 -3.61 -12.98
CA HIS A 142 -2.83 -4.08 -13.68
C HIS A 142 -2.61 -5.52 -14.14
N VAL A 143 -3.35 -6.45 -13.59
CA VAL A 143 -3.32 -7.88 -13.94
C VAL A 143 -4.50 -8.18 -14.86
N ASP A 144 -4.22 -8.73 -16.03
CA ASP A 144 -5.24 -9.01 -17.04
C ASP A 144 -6.04 -10.27 -16.71
N THR A 145 -6.92 -10.13 -15.76
CA THR A 145 -7.83 -11.17 -15.29
C THR A 145 -9.05 -10.55 -14.61
N ASP A 146 -10.16 -11.27 -14.60
CA ASP A 146 -11.36 -10.93 -13.83
C ASP A 146 -11.55 -11.92 -12.67
N ILE A 147 -11.74 -11.39 -11.47
CA ILE A 147 -12.02 -12.17 -10.27
C ILE A 147 -13.49 -11.98 -9.88
N THR A 148 -14.33 -12.90 -10.31
CA THR A 148 -15.80 -12.77 -10.14
C THR A 148 -16.28 -13.03 -8.71
N ASP A 149 -15.50 -13.72 -7.90
CA ASP A 149 -15.78 -14.07 -6.51
C ASP A 149 -14.82 -13.37 -5.51
N GLY A 150 -14.24 -12.25 -5.94
CA GLY A 150 -13.46 -11.37 -5.08
C GLY A 150 -14.32 -10.69 -4.02
N ASP A 151 -13.73 -10.36 -2.88
CA ASP A 151 -14.41 -9.75 -1.73
C ASP A 151 -13.80 -8.42 -1.27
N ALA A 152 -12.72 -7.95 -1.92
CA ALA A 152 -12.08 -6.67 -1.70
C ALA A 152 -11.69 -6.04 -3.04
N PHE A 153 -11.96 -4.73 -3.19
CA PHE A 153 -11.76 -4.03 -4.45
C PHE A 153 -11.01 -2.71 -4.25
N TYR A 154 -10.16 -2.36 -5.20
CA TYR A 154 -9.55 -1.05 -5.23
C TYR A 154 -10.60 0.00 -5.64
N PRO A 155 -10.65 1.18 -4.97
CA PRO A 155 -11.61 2.23 -5.33
C PRO A 155 -11.37 2.75 -6.75
N GLU A 156 -12.39 3.31 -7.38
CA GLU A 156 -12.19 4.06 -8.63
C GLU A 156 -11.26 5.23 -8.40
N LEU A 157 -10.31 5.41 -9.32
CA LEU A 157 -9.45 6.58 -9.27
C LEU A 157 -10.26 7.82 -9.66
N PRO A 158 -10.25 8.87 -8.84
CA PRO A 158 -10.81 10.16 -9.21
C PRO A 158 -10.18 10.72 -10.49
N ASN A 159 -10.93 11.53 -11.24
CA ASN A 159 -10.52 12.07 -12.54
C ASN A 159 -9.25 12.95 -12.49
N GLU A 160 -8.89 13.45 -11.31
CA GLU A 160 -7.65 14.20 -11.10
C GLU A 160 -6.39 13.34 -11.12
N PHE A 161 -6.51 12.01 -11.13
CA PHE A 161 -5.36 11.11 -11.32
C PHE A 161 -5.17 10.80 -12.79
N VAL A 162 -4.02 11.19 -13.31
CA VAL A 162 -3.63 10.95 -14.70
C VAL A 162 -2.46 9.99 -14.80
N VAL A 163 -2.39 9.23 -15.88
CA VAL A 163 -1.25 8.33 -16.14
C VAL A 163 0.01 9.17 -16.33
N ALA A 164 0.99 8.95 -15.46
CA ALA A 164 2.30 9.59 -15.49
C ALA A 164 3.38 8.70 -16.12
N ALA A 165 3.25 7.39 -15.94
CA ALA A 165 4.14 6.39 -16.54
C ALA A 165 3.41 5.05 -16.66
N GLU A 166 3.79 4.27 -17.65
CA GLU A 166 3.25 2.94 -17.91
C GLU A 166 4.38 2.03 -18.43
N SER A 167 4.49 0.81 -17.91
CA SER A 167 5.41 -0.19 -18.46
C SER A 167 4.85 -0.86 -19.70
N GLU A 168 5.70 -1.55 -20.44
CA GLU A 168 5.25 -2.55 -21.40
C GLU A 168 4.45 -3.66 -20.69
N GLN A 169 3.62 -4.37 -21.44
CA GLN A 169 2.94 -5.56 -20.95
C GLN A 169 3.94 -6.68 -20.74
N MET A 170 3.85 -7.38 -19.60
CA MET A 170 4.70 -8.49 -19.21
C MET A 170 3.85 -9.75 -19.00
N HIS A 171 4.47 -10.90 -19.13
CA HIS A 171 3.85 -12.20 -18.88
C HIS A 171 4.52 -12.92 -17.71
N ASP A 172 3.73 -13.43 -16.78
CA ASP A 172 4.22 -14.30 -15.70
C ASP A 172 3.95 -15.77 -16.06
N GLU A 173 4.98 -16.48 -16.42
CA GLU A 173 4.88 -17.89 -16.88
C GLU A 173 4.29 -18.84 -15.82
N LYS A 174 4.42 -18.53 -14.52
CA LYS A 174 3.94 -19.40 -13.45
C LYS A 174 2.44 -19.28 -13.25
N SER A 175 1.92 -18.07 -13.26
CA SER A 175 0.48 -17.83 -13.15
C SER A 175 -0.24 -17.87 -14.48
N GLY A 176 0.50 -17.71 -15.60
CA GLY A 176 -0.06 -17.57 -16.93
C GLY A 176 -0.78 -16.24 -17.16
N LEU A 177 -0.53 -15.25 -16.32
CA LEU A 177 -1.20 -13.97 -16.36
C LEU A 177 -0.31 -12.89 -16.99
N ASP A 178 -0.94 -12.03 -17.78
CA ASP A 178 -0.35 -10.80 -18.29
C ASP A 178 -0.57 -9.67 -17.30
N PHE A 179 0.39 -8.78 -17.18
CA PHE A 179 0.30 -7.64 -16.27
C PHE A 179 1.16 -6.48 -16.75
N LYS A 180 0.90 -5.28 -16.22
CA LYS A 180 1.72 -4.08 -16.44
C LYS A 180 1.70 -3.19 -15.20
N PHE A 181 2.75 -2.38 -15.04
CA PHE A 181 2.83 -1.36 -14.00
C PHE A 181 2.37 -0.01 -14.54
N VAL A 182 1.53 0.68 -13.80
CA VAL A 182 1.06 2.02 -14.17
C VAL A 182 1.16 2.95 -12.97
N THR A 183 1.85 4.07 -13.17
CA THR A 183 1.95 5.16 -12.21
C THR A 183 0.92 6.23 -12.55
N TYR A 184 0.09 6.58 -11.59
CA TYR A 184 -0.82 7.72 -11.68
C TYR A 184 -0.36 8.83 -10.74
N LYS A 185 -0.48 10.07 -11.17
CA LYS A 185 -0.23 11.24 -10.34
C LYS A 185 -1.46 12.13 -10.29
N ARG A 186 -1.69 12.71 -9.12
CA ARG A 186 -2.73 13.72 -8.96
C ARG A 186 -2.30 15.01 -9.66
N GLU A 187 -3.12 15.49 -10.59
CA GLU A 187 -2.92 16.84 -11.13
C GLU A 187 -3.27 17.91 -10.10
N ALA A 188 -2.44 18.95 -10.03
CA ALA A 188 -2.79 20.11 -9.23
C ALA A 188 -4.03 20.79 -9.83
N THR A 189 -5.10 20.87 -9.05
CA THR A 189 -6.27 21.68 -9.45
C THR A 189 -5.82 23.12 -9.64
N LYS A 190 -6.00 23.64 -10.87
CA LYS A 190 -5.71 25.04 -11.21
C LYS A 190 -6.67 25.98 -10.50
#